data_941a228d17a2de7d563b3a2a705ecbd8
#
_entry.id   941a228d17a2de7d563b3a2a705ecbd8
#
_cell.length_a   1.000
_cell.length_b   1.000
_cell.length_c   1.000
_cell.angle_alpha   90.00
_cell.angle_beta   90.00
_cell.angle_gamma   90.00
#
_symmetry.space_group_name_H-M   'P 1'
#
loop_
_entity.id
_entity.type
_entity.pdbx_description
1 polymer ?
#
loop_
_entity_poly.entity_id
_entity_poly.type
_entity_poly.pdbx_seq_one_letter_code
_entity_poly.pdbx_strand_id
1 'polypeptide(L)'
;REMNIDLSGVTEVFISHTHSDHTGGLNTLRKALSVQNPKALSLARVGEGGFYPRTTDAEFTQFLTKMKTDYEMSGGKFITYKNADEIYPGVWVTGPVPRKNDEKNWSGTGKVALPNGQVSVDNVPEDQSLVFNTKDGLVIVSGCGHAGSAGPRGPDCRRLPSTIRVAGAT
;
A
#
# COMPACT_ATOMS: atom_id res chain seq x y z
N ARG A 1 5.56 -4.45 -19.69
CA ARG A 1 5.69 -4.49 -21.16
C ARG A 1 5.51 -5.90 -21.71
N GLU A 2 5.90 -6.93 -20.97
CA GLU A 2 5.79 -8.33 -21.42
C GLU A 2 4.34 -8.80 -21.64
N MET A 3 3.40 -8.31 -20.84
CA MET A 3 1.98 -8.67 -20.96
C MET A 3 1.20 -7.80 -21.95
N ASN A 4 1.81 -6.81 -22.56
CA ASN A 4 1.19 -5.90 -23.54
C ASN A 4 -0.11 -5.22 -23.05
N ILE A 5 -0.18 -4.91 -21.75
CA ILE A 5 -1.33 -4.22 -21.13
C ILE A 5 -1.15 -2.72 -21.27
N ASP A 6 -2.14 -2.04 -21.82
CA ASP A 6 -2.20 -0.58 -21.85
C ASP A 6 -2.68 -0.04 -20.47
N LEU A 7 -1.80 0.68 -19.80
CA LEU A 7 -2.06 1.33 -18.52
C LEU A 7 -2.30 2.83 -18.65
N SER A 8 -2.35 3.40 -19.86
CA SER A 8 -2.49 4.85 -20.07
C SER A 8 -3.79 5.42 -19.51
N GLY A 9 -4.85 4.61 -19.44
CA GLY A 9 -6.14 4.97 -18.85
C GLY A 9 -6.22 4.79 -17.34
N VAL A 10 -5.23 4.16 -16.71
CA VAL A 10 -5.22 3.91 -15.25
C VAL A 10 -4.76 5.17 -14.52
N THR A 11 -5.64 5.79 -13.75
CA THR A 11 -5.36 7.05 -13.06
C THR A 11 -4.86 6.89 -11.65
N GLU A 12 -5.09 5.72 -11.04
CA GLU A 12 -4.78 5.46 -9.63
C GLU A 12 -3.93 4.20 -9.46
N VAL A 13 -3.11 4.20 -8.41
CA VAL A 13 -2.36 3.03 -7.98
C VAL A 13 -2.57 2.82 -6.48
N PHE A 14 -2.77 1.57 -6.10
CA PHE A 14 -2.80 1.16 -4.72
C PHE A 14 -1.44 0.56 -4.34
N ILE A 15 -0.87 1.05 -3.25
CA ILE A 15 0.41 0.59 -2.70
C ILE A 15 0.11 -0.19 -1.43
N SER A 16 0.32 -1.50 -1.46
CA SER A 16 0.11 -2.35 -0.29
C SER A 16 1.10 -2.02 0.83
N HIS A 17 2.37 -1.82 0.47
CA HIS A 17 3.46 -1.40 1.34
C HIS A 17 4.59 -0.83 0.50
N THR A 18 5.61 -0.23 1.13
CA THR A 18 6.58 0.62 0.42
C THR A 18 7.93 -0.04 0.11
N HIS A 19 8.07 -1.36 0.24
CA HIS A 19 9.29 -2.04 -0.20
C HIS A 19 9.62 -1.73 -1.68
N SER A 20 10.90 -1.72 -2.02
CA SER A 20 11.39 -1.24 -3.32
C SER A 20 10.92 -2.09 -4.51
N ASP A 21 10.69 -3.37 -4.33
CA ASP A 21 10.11 -4.28 -5.31
C ASP A 21 8.65 -3.98 -5.64
N HIS A 22 7.93 -3.29 -4.73
CA HIS A 22 6.54 -2.82 -4.94
C HIS A 22 6.45 -1.37 -5.42
N THR A 23 7.44 -0.53 -5.14
CA THR A 23 7.36 0.91 -5.41
C THR A 23 8.43 1.44 -6.36
N GLY A 24 9.51 0.68 -6.60
CA GLY A 24 10.66 1.13 -7.40
C GLY A 24 10.32 1.50 -8.84
N GLY A 25 9.29 0.88 -9.43
CA GLY A 25 8.83 1.17 -10.79
C GLY A 25 7.85 2.33 -10.93
N LEU A 26 7.30 2.86 -9.82
CA LEU A 26 6.19 3.82 -9.83
C LEU A 26 6.52 5.09 -10.65
N ASN A 27 7.64 5.74 -10.35
CA ASN A 27 8.03 6.99 -11.00
C ASN A 27 8.37 6.79 -12.48
N THR A 28 9.04 5.70 -12.81
CA THR A 28 9.38 5.34 -14.20
C THR A 28 8.10 5.13 -15.02
N LEU A 29 7.16 4.37 -14.47
CA LEU A 29 5.89 4.08 -15.13
C LEU A 29 5.04 5.35 -15.26
N ARG A 30 4.92 6.14 -14.18
CA ARG A 30 4.22 7.43 -14.19
C ARG A 30 4.78 8.36 -15.27
N LYS A 31 6.12 8.53 -15.31
CA LYS A 31 6.79 9.36 -16.31
C LYS A 31 6.50 8.90 -17.74
N ALA A 32 6.55 7.60 -17.99
CA ALA A 32 6.29 7.06 -19.33
C ALA A 32 4.83 7.25 -19.77
N LEU A 33 3.87 7.03 -18.86
CA LEU A 33 2.44 7.10 -19.20
C LEU A 33 1.92 8.53 -19.23
N SER A 34 2.48 9.45 -18.44
CA SER A 34 2.05 10.85 -18.36
C SER A 34 2.29 11.62 -19.66
N VAL A 35 3.14 11.14 -20.55
CA VAL A 35 3.34 11.69 -21.89
C VAL A 35 2.05 11.61 -22.72
N GLN A 36 1.32 10.51 -22.61
CA GLN A 36 0.07 10.27 -23.34
C GLN A 36 -1.14 10.77 -22.53
N ASN A 37 -1.13 10.52 -21.22
CA ASN A 37 -2.20 10.94 -20.33
C ASN A 37 -1.61 11.54 -19.03
N PRO A 38 -1.64 12.85 -18.83
CA PRO A 38 -1.14 13.50 -17.60
C PRO A 38 -1.77 12.97 -16.32
N LYS A 39 -2.98 12.38 -16.40
CA LYS A 39 -3.68 11.76 -15.26
C LYS A 39 -3.27 10.31 -15.00
N ALA A 40 -2.54 9.66 -15.91
CA ALA A 40 -2.12 8.27 -15.70
C ALA A 40 -1.31 8.12 -14.42
N LEU A 41 -1.70 7.21 -13.54
CA LEU A 41 -1.10 6.96 -12.23
C LEU A 41 -0.83 8.24 -11.42
N SER A 42 -1.73 9.24 -11.49
CA SER A 42 -1.54 10.52 -10.79
C SER A 42 -1.97 10.49 -9.33
N LEU A 43 -2.64 9.43 -8.90
CA LEU A 43 -3.07 9.24 -7.52
C LEU A 43 -2.52 7.91 -6.97
N ALA A 44 -1.77 7.99 -5.87
CA ALA A 44 -1.27 6.81 -5.18
C ALA A 44 -1.86 6.72 -3.77
N ARG A 45 -2.45 5.58 -3.44
CA ARG A 45 -3.07 5.29 -2.15
C ARG A 45 -2.11 4.44 -1.32
N VAL A 46 -1.71 4.94 -0.14
CA VAL A 46 -0.71 4.32 0.73
C VAL A 46 -1.18 4.29 2.18
N GLY A 47 -0.77 3.28 2.94
CA GLY A 47 -1.03 3.22 4.38
C GLY A 47 -0.14 4.20 5.16
N GLU A 48 -0.63 4.68 6.32
CA GLU A 48 0.20 5.48 7.23
C GLU A 48 1.42 4.68 7.67
N GLY A 49 2.57 5.32 7.69
CA GLY A 49 3.86 4.68 7.97
C GLY A 49 4.70 4.41 6.73
N GLY A 50 4.11 4.45 5.52
CA GLY A 50 4.83 4.17 4.29
C GLY A 50 6.06 5.05 4.04
N PHE A 51 6.05 6.26 4.57
CA PHE A 51 7.17 7.20 4.45
C PHE A 51 7.89 7.49 5.77
N TYR A 52 7.66 6.67 6.80
CA TYR A 52 8.41 6.82 8.05
C TYR A 52 9.88 6.44 7.84
N PRO A 53 10.84 7.20 8.41
CA PRO A 53 12.26 6.89 8.28
C PRO A 53 12.60 5.51 8.88
N ARG A 54 13.34 4.70 8.13
CA ARG A 54 13.91 3.43 8.62
C ARG A 54 15.28 3.73 9.21
N THR A 55 15.36 3.81 10.54
CA THR A 55 16.55 4.33 11.23
C THR A 55 17.78 3.42 11.14
N THR A 56 17.58 2.16 10.78
CA THR A 56 18.65 1.18 10.55
C THR A 56 18.99 1.00 9.07
N ASP A 57 18.27 1.69 8.18
CA ASP A 57 18.47 1.62 6.73
C ASP A 57 18.34 3.02 6.12
N ALA A 58 19.47 3.73 6.11
CA ALA A 58 19.53 5.09 5.56
C ALA A 58 19.32 5.12 4.04
N GLU A 59 19.77 4.09 3.32
CA GLU A 59 19.62 4.00 1.87
C GLU A 59 18.14 3.84 1.51
N PHE A 60 17.44 2.96 2.22
CA PHE A 60 16.00 2.78 2.00
C PHE A 60 15.21 4.04 2.36
N THR A 61 15.60 4.74 3.44
CA THR A 61 14.98 6.03 3.81
C THR A 61 15.18 7.08 2.72
N GLN A 62 16.38 7.16 2.14
CA GLN A 62 16.65 8.07 1.02
C GLN A 62 15.86 7.68 -0.24
N PHE A 63 15.78 6.38 -0.53
CA PHE A 63 14.95 5.87 -1.62
C PHE A 63 13.48 6.29 -1.47
N LEU A 64 12.87 6.10 -0.29
CA LEU A 64 11.49 6.48 -0.02
C LEU A 64 11.27 7.99 -0.17
N THR A 65 12.20 8.79 0.37
CA THR A 65 12.13 10.25 0.29
C THR A 65 12.21 10.72 -1.15
N LYS A 66 13.19 10.19 -1.90
CA LYS A 66 13.35 10.53 -3.32
C LYS A 66 12.16 10.07 -4.15
N MET A 67 11.69 8.84 -3.95
CA MET A 67 10.53 8.29 -4.66
C MET A 67 9.30 9.17 -4.46
N LYS A 68 9.01 9.58 -3.22
CA LYS A 68 7.89 10.46 -2.89
C LYS A 68 8.04 11.82 -3.57
N THR A 69 9.21 12.46 -3.42
CA THR A 69 9.47 13.78 -3.99
C THR A 69 9.34 13.77 -5.52
N ASP A 70 9.97 12.80 -6.19
CA ASP A 70 9.93 12.68 -7.66
C ASP A 70 8.50 12.44 -8.16
N TYR A 71 7.72 11.64 -7.43
CA TYR A 71 6.32 11.39 -7.77
C TYR A 71 5.47 12.65 -7.66
N GLU A 72 5.60 13.40 -6.56
CA GLU A 72 4.89 14.65 -6.33
C GLU A 72 5.31 15.73 -7.36
N MET A 73 6.60 15.84 -7.68
CA MET A 73 7.11 16.74 -8.73
C MET A 73 6.58 16.39 -10.13
N SER A 74 6.23 15.13 -10.39
CA SER A 74 5.59 14.70 -11.63
C SER A 74 4.10 15.06 -11.72
N GLY A 75 3.56 15.76 -10.72
CA GLY A 75 2.13 16.03 -10.58
C GLY A 75 1.34 14.87 -9.98
N GLY A 76 2.01 13.88 -9.40
CA GLY A 76 1.39 12.82 -8.63
C GLY A 76 0.97 13.30 -7.24
N LYS A 77 0.01 12.60 -6.62
CA LYS A 77 -0.46 12.88 -5.26
C LYS A 77 -0.58 11.59 -4.48
N PHE A 78 -0.07 11.57 -3.24
CA PHE A 78 -0.33 10.49 -2.29
C PHE A 78 -1.57 10.80 -1.44
N ILE A 79 -2.44 9.80 -1.28
CA ILE A 79 -3.47 9.76 -0.24
C ILE A 79 -3.04 8.74 0.78
N THR A 80 -2.91 9.17 2.03
CA THR A 80 -2.48 8.32 3.15
C THR A 80 -3.69 7.92 3.98
N TYR A 81 -3.83 6.63 4.25
CA TYR A 81 -4.91 6.06 5.06
C TYR A 81 -4.38 5.65 6.43
N LYS A 82 -5.07 6.10 7.50
CA LYS A 82 -4.81 5.71 8.89
C LYS A 82 -5.71 4.56 9.34
N ASN A 83 -6.87 4.48 8.74
CA ASN A 83 -7.92 3.51 9.07
C ASN A 83 -8.55 2.97 7.79
N ALA A 84 -9.39 1.95 7.94
CA ALA A 84 -10.19 1.47 6.83
C ALA A 84 -11.12 2.57 6.30
N ASP A 85 -11.22 2.64 4.97
CA ASP A 85 -12.05 3.64 4.29
C ASP A 85 -12.64 3.07 3.01
N GLU A 86 -13.89 3.45 2.70
CA GLU A 86 -14.53 3.11 1.43
C GLU A 86 -14.15 4.14 0.37
N ILE A 87 -13.31 3.73 -0.58
CA ILE A 87 -12.76 4.64 -1.60
C ILE A 87 -13.65 4.75 -2.85
N TYR A 88 -14.48 3.74 -3.08
CA TYR A 88 -15.53 3.68 -4.09
C TYR A 88 -16.64 2.75 -3.59
N PRO A 89 -17.88 2.86 -4.07
CA PRO A 89 -18.95 1.97 -3.65
C PRO A 89 -18.54 0.49 -3.75
N GLY A 90 -18.47 -0.19 -2.60
CA GLY A 90 -18.04 -1.58 -2.49
C GLY A 90 -16.53 -1.82 -2.58
N VAL A 91 -15.70 -0.78 -2.67
CA VAL A 91 -14.23 -0.91 -2.71
C VAL A 91 -13.62 -0.22 -1.50
N TRP A 92 -12.88 -0.96 -0.72
CA TRP A 92 -12.31 -0.50 0.55
C TRP A 92 -10.79 -0.64 0.54
N VAL A 93 -10.12 0.30 1.20
CA VAL A 93 -8.75 0.12 1.70
C VAL A 93 -8.84 -0.27 3.18
N THR A 94 -8.00 -1.19 3.63
CA THR A 94 -7.99 -1.56 5.06
C THR A 94 -7.34 -0.48 5.93
N GLY A 95 -6.54 0.41 5.32
CA GLY A 95 -5.51 1.13 6.03
C GLY A 95 -4.48 0.17 6.65
N PRO A 96 -3.55 0.66 7.47
CA PRO A 96 -2.57 -0.17 8.15
C PRO A 96 -3.22 -1.30 8.95
N VAL A 97 -2.86 -2.54 8.66
CA VAL A 97 -3.43 -3.70 9.35
C VAL A 97 -2.82 -3.81 10.76
N PRO A 98 -3.62 -3.77 11.84
CA PRO A 98 -3.12 -3.88 13.20
C PRO A 98 -2.47 -5.24 13.46
N ARG A 99 -1.28 -5.24 14.06
CA ARG A 99 -0.59 -6.43 14.54
C ARG A 99 -1.25 -6.94 15.82
N LYS A 100 -2.03 -8.01 15.74
CA LYS A 100 -2.79 -8.58 16.86
C LYS A 100 -2.29 -9.96 17.28
N ASN A 101 -1.48 -10.59 16.47
CA ASN A 101 -0.90 -11.90 16.71
C ASN A 101 0.63 -11.79 16.62
N ASP A 102 1.33 -12.90 16.86
CA ASP A 102 2.80 -12.95 16.77
C ASP A 102 3.28 -13.03 15.30
N GLU A 103 2.70 -12.21 14.43
CA GLU A 103 3.17 -12.12 13.04
C GLU A 103 4.62 -11.63 13.03
N LYS A 104 5.50 -12.47 12.53
CA LYS A 104 6.91 -12.13 12.33
C LYS A 104 7.09 -11.59 10.92
N ASN A 105 7.49 -10.32 10.83
CA ASN A 105 8.01 -9.81 9.59
C ASN A 105 9.37 -10.47 9.33
N TRP A 106 9.60 -10.99 8.15
CA TRP A 106 10.85 -11.63 7.82
C TRP A 106 12.03 -10.63 7.75
N SER A 107 11.79 -9.33 7.58
CA SER A 107 12.80 -8.26 7.65
C SER A 107 13.32 -7.94 9.07
N GLY A 108 12.91 -8.66 10.03
CA GLY A 108 13.20 -8.90 11.46
C GLY A 108 14.09 -8.01 12.30
N THR A 109 15.01 -7.23 11.76
CA THR A 109 15.94 -6.40 12.57
C THR A 109 15.86 -4.90 12.28
N GLY A 110 15.04 -4.50 11.31
CA GLY A 110 14.85 -3.10 10.95
C GLY A 110 14.16 -2.30 12.05
N LYS A 111 14.40 -0.99 12.05
CA LYS A 111 13.75 -0.06 12.97
C LYS A 111 13.16 1.12 12.21
N VAL A 112 12.00 1.59 12.64
CA VAL A 112 11.26 2.71 12.06
C VAL A 112 11.08 3.80 13.11
N ALA A 113 11.25 5.07 12.71
CA ALA A 113 10.95 6.23 13.53
C ALA A 113 9.48 6.60 13.40
N LEU A 114 8.76 6.61 14.51
CA LEU A 114 7.36 7.00 14.58
C LEU A 114 7.21 8.53 14.70
N PRO A 115 6.05 9.11 14.33
CA PRO A 115 5.81 10.56 14.41
C PRO A 115 5.96 11.16 15.81
N ASN A 116 5.79 10.37 16.87
CA ASN A 116 5.96 10.79 18.26
C ASN A 116 7.44 10.79 18.73
N GLY A 117 8.38 10.53 17.81
CA GLY A 117 9.82 10.45 18.12
C GLY A 117 10.29 9.10 18.67
N GLN A 118 9.39 8.16 18.90
CA GLN A 118 9.77 6.81 19.33
C GLN A 118 10.35 6.01 18.16
N VAL A 119 11.25 5.09 18.46
CA VAL A 119 11.79 4.12 17.50
C VAL A 119 11.23 2.75 17.86
N SER A 120 10.63 2.09 16.88
CA SER A 120 10.04 0.77 17.01
C SER A 120 10.70 -0.22 16.05
N VAL A 121 10.44 -1.52 16.23
CA VAL A 121 10.78 -2.52 15.23
C VAL A 121 10.03 -2.21 13.94
N ASP A 122 10.72 -2.28 12.80
CA ASP A 122 10.08 -2.13 11.49
C ASP A 122 9.32 -3.42 11.16
N ASN A 123 8.05 -3.42 11.46
CA ASN A 123 7.11 -4.47 11.10
C ASN A 123 6.23 -4.08 9.91
N VAL A 124 6.73 -3.21 9.04
CA VAL A 124 6.00 -2.67 7.88
C VAL A 124 4.67 -2.05 8.33
N PRO A 125 4.72 -0.93 9.07
CA PRO A 125 3.54 -0.36 9.72
C PRO A 125 2.45 0.07 8.74
N GLU A 126 2.81 0.33 7.50
CA GLU A 126 1.91 0.76 6.44
C GLU A 126 1.19 -0.37 5.70
N ASP A 127 1.48 -1.65 6.02
CA ASP A 127 0.93 -2.79 5.27
C ASP A 127 -0.61 -2.78 5.24
N GLN A 128 -1.18 -2.75 4.05
CA GLN A 128 -2.62 -2.63 3.81
C GLN A 128 -3.07 -3.48 2.62
N SER A 129 -4.38 -3.70 2.52
CA SER A 129 -5.01 -4.48 1.46
C SER A 129 -6.20 -3.73 0.85
N LEU A 130 -6.54 -4.06 -0.40
CA LEU A 130 -7.82 -3.72 -1.01
C LEU A 130 -8.85 -4.81 -0.72
N VAL A 131 -10.09 -4.38 -0.49
CA VAL A 131 -11.23 -5.28 -0.29
C VAL A 131 -12.35 -4.86 -1.25
N PHE A 132 -12.84 -5.83 -2.02
CA PHE A 132 -13.98 -5.65 -2.90
C PHE A 132 -15.18 -6.41 -2.31
N ASN A 133 -16.26 -5.70 -2.05
CA ASN A 133 -17.52 -6.30 -1.65
C ASN A 133 -18.30 -6.66 -2.92
N THR A 134 -18.37 -7.95 -3.23
CA THR A 134 -19.04 -8.46 -4.43
C THR A 134 -20.31 -9.23 -4.04
N LYS A 135 -21.18 -9.46 -5.01
CA LYS A 135 -22.38 -10.31 -4.81
C LYS A 135 -22.06 -11.73 -4.32
N ASP A 136 -20.85 -12.23 -4.61
CA ASP A 136 -20.41 -13.58 -4.26
C ASP A 136 -19.53 -13.61 -3.00
N GLY A 137 -19.41 -12.47 -2.28
CA GLY A 137 -18.61 -12.32 -1.07
C GLY A 137 -17.47 -11.32 -1.23
N LEU A 138 -16.55 -11.31 -0.25
CA LEU A 138 -15.41 -10.42 -0.24
C LEU A 138 -14.25 -10.97 -1.06
N VAL A 139 -13.67 -10.12 -1.89
CA VAL A 139 -12.38 -10.38 -2.55
C VAL A 139 -11.35 -9.47 -1.91
N ILE A 140 -10.27 -10.05 -1.38
CA ILE A 140 -9.16 -9.32 -0.79
C ILE A 140 -7.97 -9.41 -1.72
N VAL A 141 -7.40 -8.25 -2.09
CA VAL A 141 -6.15 -8.15 -2.84
C VAL A 141 -5.10 -7.60 -1.88
N SER A 142 -4.14 -8.44 -1.54
CA SER A 142 -3.01 -8.10 -0.66
C SER A 142 -1.70 -8.15 -1.44
N GLY A 143 -0.71 -7.38 -0.99
CA GLY A 143 0.68 -7.56 -1.41
C GLY A 143 1.33 -8.73 -0.68
N CYS A 144 2.51 -8.51 -0.09
CA CYS A 144 3.24 -9.55 0.64
C CYS A 144 2.54 -10.02 1.93
N GLY A 145 1.57 -9.25 2.44
CA GLY A 145 0.82 -9.61 3.65
C GLY A 145 1.68 -9.64 4.91
N HIS A 146 2.59 -8.68 5.07
CA HIS A 146 3.47 -8.58 6.23
C HIS A 146 2.73 -8.49 7.57
N ALA A 147 1.49 -8.02 7.55
CA ALA A 147 0.59 -7.97 8.70
C ALA A 147 -0.17 -9.28 8.93
N GLY A 148 0.15 -10.34 8.17
CA GLY A 148 -0.63 -11.56 8.15
C GLY A 148 -1.89 -11.43 7.28
N SER A 149 -2.38 -12.55 6.77
CA SER A 149 -3.62 -12.63 5.99
C SER A 149 -4.88 -12.71 6.88
N ALA A 150 -4.71 -12.69 8.20
CA ALA A 150 -5.80 -12.57 9.16
C ALA A 150 -6.34 -11.13 9.08
N GLY A 151 -7.11 -10.88 8.04
CA GLY A 151 -7.69 -9.60 7.71
C GLY A 151 -8.42 -8.93 8.87
N PRO A 152 -8.71 -7.64 8.75
CA PRO A 152 -9.21 -6.80 9.82
C PRO A 152 -10.55 -7.36 10.34
N ARG A 153 -10.52 -8.07 11.45
CA ARG A 153 -11.70 -8.23 12.28
C ARG A 153 -11.84 -6.98 13.14
N GLY A 154 -11.88 -5.81 12.46
CA GLY A 154 -12.25 -4.57 13.08
C GLY A 154 -13.76 -4.56 13.36
N PRO A 155 -14.25 -3.72 14.31
CA PRO A 155 -15.68 -3.64 14.64
C PRO A 155 -16.58 -3.31 13.45
N ASP A 156 -16.07 -2.74 12.38
CA ASP A 156 -16.83 -2.41 11.17
C ASP A 156 -16.93 -3.53 10.13
N CYS A 157 -16.12 -4.59 10.22
CA CYS A 157 -16.27 -5.77 9.35
C CYS A 157 -17.57 -6.55 9.58
N ARG A 158 -18.39 -6.19 10.58
CA ARG A 158 -19.72 -6.79 10.80
C ARG A 158 -20.73 -6.49 9.68
N ARG A 159 -20.41 -5.56 8.78
CA ARG A 159 -21.23 -5.23 7.60
C ARG A 159 -20.82 -5.98 6.32
N LEU A 160 -19.77 -6.76 6.38
CA LEU A 160 -19.25 -7.46 5.22
C LEU A 160 -19.77 -8.90 5.17
N PRO A 161 -20.14 -9.43 4.00
CA PRO A 161 -20.63 -10.81 3.87
C PRO A 161 -19.58 -11.82 4.34
N SER A 162 -20.03 -12.96 4.87
CA SER A 162 -19.20 -13.95 5.57
C SER A 162 -18.26 -14.79 4.69
N THR A 163 -18.26 -14.62 3.37
CA THR A 163 -17.43 -15.41 2.46
C THR A 163 -16.24 -14.61 1.97
N ILE A 164 -15.02 -15.02 2.36
CA ILE A 164 -13.76 -14.39 1.96
C ILE A 164 -13.13 -15.23 0.86
N ARG A 165 -12.81 -14.63 -0.28
CA ARG A 165 -11.91 -15.19 -1.29
C ARG A 165 -10.65 -14.34 -1.30
N VAL A 166 -9.48 -14.98 -1.10
CA VAL A 166 -8.18 -14.33 -1.14
C VAL A 166 -7.58 -14.53 -2.53
N ALA A 167 -7.34 -13.43 -3.25
CA ALA A 167 -6.50 -13.46 -4.43
C ALA A 167 -5.13 -12.89 -4.02
N GLY A 168 -4.10 -13.73 -4.01
CA GLY A 168 -2.71 -13.34 -3.76
C GLY A 168 -1.93 -13.29 -5.07
N ALA A 169 -1.01 -12.34 -5.21
CA ALA A 169 0.05 -12.43 -6.19
C ALA A 169 1.11 -13.40 -5.62
N THR A 170 1.41 -14.47 -6.35
CA THR A 170 2.58 -15.33 -6.13
C THR A 170 3.78 -14.75 -6.84
#